data_41bf7690b59d87f1e59f9a3e00517438
#
_entry.id   41bf7690b59d87f1e59f9a3e00517438
#
_cell.length_a   1.000
_cell.length_b   1.000
_cell.length_c   1.000
_cell.angle_alpha   90.00
_cell.angle_beta   90.00
_cell.angle_gamma   90.00
#
_symmetry.space_group_name_H-M   'P 1'
#
loop_
_entity.id
_entity.type
_entity.pdbx_description
1 polymer ?
#
loop_
_entity_poly.entity_id
_entity_poly.type
_entity_poly.pdbx_seq_one_letter_code
_entity_poly.pdbx_strand_id
1 'polypeptide(L)'
;LFQPTKSLDFGNSGTGIRLLSGIIASNNIKAKLIGDKSLSARPMRRVTDHLKKIGAIIKLRKNSFPPINIQGVGDAVPFKYDILIPSAQIKSAIMLSALNTKGLVEIKEYKSTRDHTENMLKAMGYNIRVKEDSNYRYIKMRNDIDLKNIKYNVPGDPSSAAFFITAACLKPGSKLIIKNMLFNKTRIGFIKTLKQMGAMIEIINKRKVNFETIADLKVDQKKYLKPTILEAKDVPLQVDEIPILSVAASFANGKSIFKGLKELTVKESNRLQLVHQNLKNMGVKSEIKGFDLHIYGSTDLKKGGAKIIHHHDHRIVMSFYIANLICIKNNIIKDKSSVKTSYPSFFKDTAKYFH
;
A
#
# COMPACT_ATOMS: atom_id res chain seq x y z
N LEU A 1 9.49 -26.10 8.59
CA LEU A 1 8.41 -25.46 9.37
C LEU A 1 7.89 -26.43 10.42
N PHE A 2 7.42 -25.92 11.57
CA PHE A 2 6.87 -26.71 12.65
C PHE A 2 5.37 -26.58 12.73
N GLN A 3 4.68 -27.64 13.16
CA GLN A 3 3.25 -27.64 13.41
C GLN A 3 2.93 -26.62 14.53
N PRO A 4 2.11 -25.60 14.31
CA PRO A 4 1.74 -24.65 15.36
C PRO A 4 0.81 -25.31 16.39
N THR A 5 1.07 -25.06 17.67
CA THR A 5 0.27 -25.58 18.80
C THR A 5 -0.90 -24.66 19.16
N LYS A 6 -0.85 -23.39 18.72
CA LYS A 6 -1.89 -22.38 18.97
C LYS A 6 -2.33 -21.72 17.67
N SER A 7 -3.48 -21.04 17.73
CA SER A 7 -3.90 -20.18 16.62
C SER A 7 -2.86 -19.09 16.35
N LEU A 8 -2.57 -18.83 15.07
CA LEU A 8 -1.68 -17.76 14.65
C LEU A 8 -2.47 -16.46 14.56
N ASP A 9 -2.16 -15.52 15.42
CA ASP A 9 -2.83 -14.21 15.46
C ASP A 9 -2.06 -13.18 14.63
N PHE A 10 -2.74 -12.59 13.67
CA PHE A 10 -2.21 -11.57 12.77
C PHE A 10 -2.61 -10.14 13.16
N GLY A 11 -3.31 -9.96 14.28
CA GLY A 11 -3.84 -8.64 14.67
C GLY A 11 -4.62 -7.99 13.52
N ASN A 12 -4.18 -6.85 13.01
CA ASN A 12 -4.77 -6.16 11.85
C ASN A 12 -4.07 -6.45 10.52
N SER A 13 -3.06 -7.35 10.47
CA SER A 13 -2.23 -7.55 9.29
C SER A 13 -2.92 -8.37 8.19
N GLY A 14 -3.62 -7.68 7.29
CA GLY A 14 -4.20 -8.30 6.10
C GLY A 14 -3.15 -8.86 5.12
N THR A 15 -1.95 -8.28 5.09
CA THR A 15 -0.82 -8.79 4.29
C THR A 15 -0.27 -10.06 4.92
N GLY A 16 0.05 -10.03 6.20
CA GLY A 16 0.62 -11.18 6.92
C GLY A 16 -0.24 -12.43 6.79
N ILE A 17 -1.54 -12.34 7.10
CA ILE A 17 -2.45 -13.49 7.03
C ILE A 17 -2.56 -14.08 5.61
N ARG A 18 -2.57 -13.23 4.56
CA ARG A 18 -2.65 -13.70 3.16
C ARG A 18 -1.35 -14.34 2.69
N LEU A 19 -0.21 -13.73 2.97
CA LEU A 19 1.10 -14.25 2.53
C LEU A 19 1.43 -15.57 3.24
N LEU A 20 1.27 -15.63 4.56
CA LEU A 20 1.53 -16.86 5.32
C LEU A 20 0.57 -17.99 4.98
N SER A 21 -0.66 -17.70 4.56
CA SER A 21 -1.56 -18.72 4.02
C SER A 21 -0.92 -19.49 2.85
N GLY A 22 -0.14 -18.81 1.98
CA GLY A 22 0.58 -19.45 0.88
C GLY A 22 1.63 -20.45 1.36
N ILE A 23 2.43 -20.06 2.34
CA ILE A 23 3.46 -20.96 2.93
C ILE A 23 2.80 -22.16 3.60
N ILE A 24 1.76 -21.95 4.40
CA ILE A 24 1.07 -23.03 5.12
C ILE A 24 0.41 -23.99 4.13
N ALA A 25 -0.20 -23.46 3.07
CA ALA A 25 -0.93 -24.26 2.09
C ALA A 25 -0.05 -25.28 1.36
N SER A 26 1.23 -25.01 1.14
CA SER A 26 2.18 -25.89 0.47
C SER A 26 3.05 -26.71 1.43
N ASN A 27 2.74 -26.76 2.71
CA ASN A 27 3.45 -27.56 3.70
C ASN A 27 2.47 -28.45 4.46
N ASN A 28 2.90 -29.64 4.89
CA ASN A 28 2.08 -30.58 5.66
C ASN A 28 1.86 -30.07 7.09
N ILE A 29 1.09 -28.98 7.21
CA ILE A 29 0.82 -28.26 8.46
C ILE A 29 -0.67 -27.96 8.55
N LYS A 30 -1.22 -28.11 9.75
CA LYS A 30 -2.59 -27.65 10.10
C LYS A 30 -2.47 -26.37 10.91
N ALA A 31 -3.12 -25.31 10.47
CA ALA A 31 -3.09 -24.02 11.18
C ALA A 31 -4.46 -23.33 11.16
N LYS A 32 -4.76 -22.64 12.26
CA LYS A 32 -5.87 -21.70 12.38
C LYS A 32 -5.30 -20.29 12.45
N LEU A 33 -5.69 -19.45 11.47
CA LEU A 33 -5.26 -18.06 11.38
C LEU A 33 -6.41 -17.16 11.82
N ILE A 34 -6.12 -16.26 12.74
CA ILE A 34 -7.08 -15.31 13.31
C ILE A 34 -6.56 -13.87 13.18
N GLY A 35 -7.42 -12.93 13.50
CA GLY A 35 -7.04 -11.51 13.57
C GLY A 35 -8.10 -10.73 14.34
N ASP A 36 -7.86 -9.43 14.49
CA ASP A 36 -8.76 -8.52 15.18
C ASP A 36 -10.12 -8.36 14.47
N LYS A 37 -11.01 -7.56 15.06
CA LYS A 37 -12.36 -7.30 14.52
C LYS A 37 -12.31 -6.74 13.08
N SER A 38 -11.36 -5.85 12.79
CA SER A 38 -11.20 -5.25 11.46
C SER A 38 -10.74 -6.29 10.44
N LEU A 39 -9.69 -7.05 10.74
CA LEU A 39 -9.19 -8.11 9.86
C LEU A 39 -10.24 -9.20 9.64
N SER A 40 -10.99 -9.56 10.68
CA SER A 40 -12.07 -10.56 10.64
C SER A 40 -13.26 -10.17 9.76
N ALA A 41 -13.37 -8.90 9.35
CA ALA A 41 -14.37 -8.41 8.40
C ALA A 41 -13.87 -8.36 6.94
N ARG A 42 -12.58 -8.65 6.70
CA ARG A 42 -12.00 -8.59 5.34
C ARG A 42 -12.13 -9.94 4.61
N PRO A 43 -12.60 -9.96 3.35
CA PRO A 43 -12.73 -11.21 2.59
C PRO A 43 -11.35 -11.81 2.24
N MET A 44 -11.24 -13.14 2.36
CA MET A 44 -10.00 -13.91 2.11
C MET A 44 -10.08 -14.79 0.86
N ARG A 45 -11.26 -14.98 0.27
CA ARG A 45 -11.47 -15.85 -0.90
C ARG A 45 -10.52 -15.56 -2.06
N ARG A 46 -10.20 -14.28 -2.30
CA ARG A 46 -9.26 -13.88 -3.36
C ARG A 46 -7.90 -14.58 -3.27
N VAL A 47 -7.49 -15.04 -2.09
CA VAL A 47 -6.24 -15.80 -1.89
C VAL A 47 -6.55 -17.28 -1.72
N THR A 48 -7.51 -17.62 -0.85
CA THR A 48 -7.74 -19.02 -0.47
C THR A 48 -8.29 -19.88 -1.60
N ASP A 49 -9.10 -19.32 -2.51
CA ASP A 49 -9.61 -20.06 -3.66
C ASP A 49 -8.47 -20.49 -4.61
N HIS A 50 -7.36 -19.76 -4.59
CA HIS A 50 -6.17 -20.11 -5.36
C HIS A 50 -5.33 -21.19 -4.68
N LEU A 51 -5.20 -21.09 -3.37
CA LEU A 51 -4.45 -22.06 -2.58
C LEU A 51 -5.15 -23.43 -2.50
N LYS A 52 -6.47 -23.48 -2.65
CA LYS A 52 -7.18 -24.75 -2.80
C LYS A 52 -6.80 -25.52 -4.06
N LYS A 53 -6.42 -24.82 -5.13
CA LYS A 53 -6.02 -25.45 -6.41
C LYS A 53 -4.71 -26.25 -6.32
N ILE A 54 -3.84 -25.94 -5.34
CA ILE A 54 -2.61 -26.71 -5.09
C ILE A 54 -2.83 -27.91 -4.17
N GLY A 55 -4.08 -28.19 -3.79
CA GLY A 55 -4.48 -29.33 -2.96
C GLY A 55 -4.75 -29.00 -1.50
N ALA A 56 -4.54 -27.76 -1.03
CA ALA A 56 -4.79 -27.38 0.36
C ALA A 56 -6.28 -27.40 0.71
N ILE A 57 -6.63 -27.94 1.88
CA ILE A 57 -8.00 -27.90 2.41
C ILE A 57 -8.14 -26.63 3.25
N ILE A 58 -9.01 -25.70 2.82
CA ILE A 58 -9.18 -24.41 3.47
C ILE A 58 -10.65 -24.17 3.79
N LYS A 59 -10.93 -23.92 5.07
CA LYS A 59 -12.27 -23.54 5.57
C LYS A 59 -12.24 -22.11 6.11
N LEU A 60 -13.28 -21.33 5.77
CA LEU A 60 -13.46 -19.93 6.14
C LEU A 60 -14.78 -19.74 6.87
N ARG A 61 -14.85 -18.81 7.81
CA ARG A 61 -16.11 -18.36 8.40
C ARG A 61 -16.99 -17.72 7.30
N LYS A 62 -18.25 -18.14 7.22
CA LYS A 62 -19.21 -17.72 6.18
C LYS A 62 -18.62 -17.80 4.76
N ASN A 63 -17.79 -18.81 4.50
CA ASN A 63 -17.11 -19.07 3.23
C ASN A 63 -16.27 -17.89 2.68
N SER A 64 -15.95 -16.90 3.50
CA SER A 64 -15.22 -15.70 2.99
C SER A 64 -14.26 -15.07 3.99
N PHE A 65 -14.47 -15.17 5.27
CA PHE A 65 -13.81 -14.36 6.30
C PHE A 65 -12.95 -15.18 7.27
N PRO A 66 -11.97 -14.58 7.96
CA PRO A 66 -11.31 -15.23 9.10
C PRO A 66 -12.31 -15.65 10.20
N PRO A 67 -12.00 -16.69 11.00
CA PRO A 67 -10.75 -17.45 10.98
C PRO A 67 -10.58 -18.28 9.71
N ILE A 68 -9.31 -18.46 9.29
CA ILE A 68 -8.93 -19.34 8.19
C ILE A 68 -8.36 -20.62 8.81
N ASN A 69 -9.01 -21.76 8.57
CA ASN A 69 -8.45 -23.05 8.93
C ASN A 69 -7.83 -23.67 7.69
N ILE A 70 -6.53 -23.91 7.70
CA ILE A 70 -5.76 -24.46 6.59
C ILE A 70 -5.19 -25.81 7.02
N GLN A 71 -5.40 -26.81 6.20
CA GLN A 71 -4.62 -28.04 6.18
C GLN A 71 -3.87 -28.02 4.85
N GLY A 72 -2.56 -27.77 4.94
CA GLY A 72 -1.68 -27.74 3.79
C GLY A 72 -1.28 -29.13 3.31
N VAL A 73 -0.61 -29.18 2.17
CA VAL A 73 -0.13 -30.43 1.53
C VAL A 73 1.38 -30.44 1.48
N GLY A 74 2.01 -31.60 1.74
CA GLY A 74 3.47 -31.73 1.68
C GLY A 74 4.04 -31.76 0.25
N ASP A 75 3.23 -32.24 -0.69
CA ASP A 75 3.59 -32.36 -2.11
C ASP A 75 2.63 -31.51 -2.96
N ALA A 76 2.79 -30.19 -2.86
CA ALA A 76 2.03 -29.27 -3.68
C ALA A 76 2.35 -29.47 -5.17
N VAL A 77 1.31 -29.59 -6.00
CA VAL A 77 1.47 -29.84 -7.43
C VAL A 77 1.86 -28.55 -8.18
N PRO A 78 2.69 -28.65 -9.25
CA PRO A 78 2.97 -27.54 -10.15
C PRO A 78 1.70 -26.99 -10.77
N PHE A 79 1.66 -25.67 -10.97
CA PHE A 79 0.45 -25.03 -11.50
C PHE A 79 0.78 -23.82 -12.37
N LYS A 80 -0.15 -23.51 -13.27
CA LYS A 80 -0.21 -22.24 -14.00
C LYS A 80 -1.34 -21.38 -13.44
N TYR A 81 -1.06 -20.11 -13.25
CA TYR A 81 -1.98 -19.23 -12.60
C TYR A 81 -2.12 -17.86 -13.30
N ASP A 82 -3.35 -17.52 -13.68
CA ASP A 82 -3.71 -16.21 -14.22
C ASP A 82 -4.37 -15.35 -13.13
N ILE A 83 -3.70 -14.28 -12.74
CA ILE A 83 -4.24 -13.31 -11.80
C ILE A 83 -5.08 -12.30 -12.58
N LEU A 84 -6.37 -12.55 -12.65
CA LEU A 84 -7.33 -11.74 -13.40
C LEU A 84 -7.57 -10.36 -12.77
N ILE A 85 -7.49 -10.27 -11.45
CA ILE A 85 -7.64 -9.02 -10.69
C ILE A 85 -6.26 -8.65 -10.13
N PRO A 86 -5.68 -7.50 -10.53
CA PRO A 86 -4.36 -7.09 -10.07
C PRO A 86 -4.26 -7.05 -8.55
N SER A 87 -3.42 -7.91 -7.96
CA SER A 87 -3.20 -7.97 -6.53
C SER A 87 -1.83 -8.55 -6.19
N ALA A 88 -0.95 -7.70 -5.69
CA ALA A 88 0.36 -8.13 -5.20
C ALA A 88 0.26 -9.16 -4.06
N GLN A 89 -0.78 -9.10 -3.22
CA GLN A 89 -0.95 -10.04 -2.11
C GLN A 89 -1.32 -11.44 -2.61
N ILE A 90 -2.18 -11.54 -3.64
CA ILE A 90 -2.50 -12.83 -4.27
C ILE A 90 -1.23 -13.42 -4.90
N LYS A 91 -0.53 -12.63 -5.72
CA LYS A 91 0.72 -13.02 -6.33
C LYS A 91 1.73 -13.52 -5.29
N SER A 92 1.96 -12.72 -4.25
CA SER A 92 2.92 -13.08 -3.19
C SER A 92 2.54 -14.37 -2.47
N ALA A 93 1.26 -14.58 -2.15
CA ALA A 93 0.79 -15.84 -1.54
C ALA A 93 1.05 -17.05 -2.45
N ILE A 94 0.79 -16.91 -3.75
CA ILE A 94 1.05 -17.95 -4.75
C ILE A 94 2.57 -18.20 -4.89
N MET A 95 3.39 -17.15 -4.96
CA MET A 95 4.84 -17.28 -5.02
C MET A 95 5.42 -17.96 -3.79
N LEU A 96 4.91 -17.64 -2.60
CA LEU A 96 5.33 -18.27 -1.36
C LEU A 96 4.90 -19.73 -1.27
N SER A 97 3.74 -20.10 -1.85
CA SER A 97 3.36 -21.51 -1.96
C SER A 97 4.26 -22.28 -2.94
N ALA A 98 4.78 -21.60 -3.97
CA ALA A 98 5.72 -22.21 -4.93
C ALA A 98 7.07 -22.61 -4.32
N LEU A 99 7.44 -22.04 -3.17
CA LEU A 99 8.71 -22.40 -2.48
C LEU A 99 8.77 -23.87 -2.04
N ASN A 100 7.62 -24.51 -1.84
CA ASN A 100 7.54 -25.93 -1.47
C ASN A 100 6.78 -26.76 -2.53
N THR A 101 6.71 -26.29 -3.77
CA THR A 101 6.06 -27.00 -4.88
C THR A 101 7.13 -27.64 -5.75
N LYS A 102 7.08 -28.96 -5.92
CA LYS A 102 8.00 -29.68 -6.80
C LYS A 102 7.65 -29.41 -8.27
N GLY A 103 8.54 -28.75 -9.02
CA GLY A 103 8.38 -28.48 -10.44
C GLY A 103 8.21 -27.02 -10.79
N LEU A 104 7.64 -26.74 -11.98
CA LEU A 104 7.52 -25.39 -12.52
C LEU A 104 6.19 -24.75 -12.13
N VAL A 105 6.25 -23.58 -11.49
CA VAL A 105 5.09 -22.72 -11.26
C VAL A 105 5.16 -21.52 -12.19
N GLU A 106 4.08 -21.26 -12.90
CA GLU A 106 3.94 -20.13 -13.84
C GLU A 106 2.81 -19.21 -13.38
N ILE A 107 3.12 -17.91 -13.26
CA ILE A 107 2.16 -16.89 -12.86
C ILE A 107 2.10 -15.82 -13.96
N LYS A 108 0.88 -15.50 -14.40
CA LYS A 108 0.60 -14.37 -15.29
C LYS A 108 -0.16 -13.31 -14.51
N GLU A 109 0.34 -12.08 -14.51
CA GLU A 109 -0.31 -10.97 -13.80
C GLU A 109 -0.28 -9.66 -14.59
N TYR A 110 -1.08 -8.70 -14.15
CA TYR A 110 -1.05 -7.33 -14.65
C TYR A 110 0.21 -6.61 -14.18
N LYS A 111 0.86 -5.84 -15.07
CA LYS A 111 2.19 -5.22 -14.83
C LYS A 111 2.29 -4.29 -13.63
N SER A 112 1.17 -3.67 -13.23
CA SER A 112 1.17 -2.61 -12.22
C SER A 112 1.25 -3.10 -10.78
N THR A 113 1.31 -4.44 -10.53
CA THR A 113 1.39 -4.92 -9.16
C THR A 113 2.81 -4.84 -8.58
N ARG A 114 2.89 -4.68 -7.25
CA ARG A 114 4.15 -4.58 -6.49
C ARG A 114 4.99 -5.86 -6.65
N ASP A 115 6.31 -5.73 -6.79
CA ASP A 115 7.26 -6.81 -7.12
C ASP A 115 8.26 -7.12 -5.98
N HIS A 116 7.93 -6.76 -4.74
CA HIS A 116 8.81 -6.95 -3.59
C HIS A 116 9.13 -8.41 -3.30
N THR A 117 8.16 -9.33 -3.51
CA THR A 117 8.38 -10.76 -3.28
C THR A 117 9.36 -11.33 -4.29
N GLU A 118 9.25 -10.94 -5.57
CA GLU A 118 10.21 -11.32 -6.61
C GLU A 118 11.62 -10.83 -6.26
N ASN A 119 11.74 -9.57 -5.85
CA ASN A 119 13.02 -8.95 -5.53
C ASN A 119 13.67 -9.60 -4.31
N MET A 120 12.91 -9.87 -3.25
CA MET A 120 13.39 -10.53 -2.04
C MET A 120 13.84 -11.98 -2.31
N LEU A 121 13.02 -12.76 -3.00
CA LEU A 121 13.35 -14.14 -3.34
C LEU A 121 14.58 -14.24 -4.26
N LYS A 122 14.71 -13.32 -5.23
CA LYS A 122 15.94 -13.21 -6.04
C LYS A 122 17.18 -12.90 -5.19
N ALA A 123 17.04 -11.99 -4.21
CA ALA A 123 18.13 -11.68 -3.29
C ALA A 123 18.56 -12.90 -2.45
N MET A 124 17.60 -13.77 -2.11
CA MET A 124 17.84 -15.05 -1.43
C MET A 124 18.33 -16.15 -2.38
N GLY A 125 18.59 -15.85 -3.66
CA GLY A 125 19.12 -16.79 -4.65
C GLY A 125 18.08 -17.67 -5.34
N TYR A 126 16.79 -17.46 -5.11
CA TYR A 126 15.74 -18.27 -5.74
C TYR A 126 15.66 -18.05 -7.26
N ASN A 127 15.45 -19.14 -8.02
CA ASN A 127 15.40 -19.11 -9.48
C ASN A 127 14.04 -18.55 -9.95
N ILE A 128 14.00 -17.24 -10.24
CA ILE A 128 12.81 -16.55 -10.74
C ILE A 128 13.14 -15.91 -12.08
N ARG A 129 12.41 -16.32 -13.11
CA ARG A 129 12.47 -15.69 -14.44
C ARG A 129 11.23 -14.82 -14.62
N VAL A 130 11.43 -13.56 -15.00
CA VAL A 130 10.35 -12.59 -15.24
C VAL A 130 10.45 -12.13 -16.69
N LYS A 131 9.35 -12.26 -17.44
CA LYS A 131 9.18 -11.67 -18.78
C LYS A 131 7.99 -10.71 -18.72
N GLU A 132 8.05 -9.64 -19.50
CA GLU A 132 6.96 -8.66 -19.62
C GLU A 132 6.62 -8.44 -21.10
N ASP A 133 5.34 -8.36 -21.41
CA ASP A 133 4.82 -7.84 -22.69
C ASP A 133 4.10 -6.50 -22.45
N SER A 134 3.30 -6.05 -23.43
CA SER A 134 2.57 -4.77 -23.35
C SER A 134 1.63 -4.68 -22.13
N ASN A 135 1.00 -5.77 -21.72
CA ASN A 135 -0.08 -5.78 -20.73
C ASN A 135 0.17 -6.64 -19.51
N TYR A 136 1.05 -7.64 -19.61
CA TYR A 136 1.22 -8.67 -18.59
C TYR A 136 2.67 -8.87 -18.19
N ARG A 137 2.83 -9.39 -16.97
CA ARG A 137 4.07 -9.93 -16.44
C ARG A 137 3.89 -11.42 -16.26
N TYR A 138 4.87 -12.19 -16.75
CA TYR A 138 4.95 -13.64 -16.62
C TYR A 138 6.09 -13.98 -15.68
N ILE A 139 5.79 -14.72 -14.63
CA ILE A 139 6.75 -15.11 -13.61
C ILE A 139 6.84 -16.64 -13.63
N LYS A 140 8.04 -17.16 -13.82
CA LYS A 140 8.35 -18.60 -13.74
C LYS A 140 9.23 -18.85 -12.55
N MET A 141 8.84 -19.81 -11.73
CA MET A 141 9.53 -20.20 -10.51
C MET A 141 9.75 -21.71 -10.50
N ARG A 142 10.93 -22.14 -10.10
CA ARG A 142 11.24 -23.56 -9.91
C ARG A 142 11.92 -23.75 -8.57
N ASN A 143 11.42 -24.70 -7.79
CA ASN A 143 12.02 -25.08 -6.51
C ASN A 143 13.14 -26.11 -6.77
N ASP A 144 14.32 -25.62 -7.18
CA ASP A 144 15.51 -26.38 -7.49
C ASP A 144 16.74 -25.92 -6.69
N ILE A 145 16.60 -24.92 -5.84
CA ILE A 145 17.68 -24.30 -5.07
C ILE A 145 17.18 -23.92 -3.68
N ASP A 146 17.98 -24.20 -2.66
CA ASP A 146 17.72 -23.73 -1.30
C ASP A 146 17.91 -22.22 -1.18
N LEU A 147 17.05 -21.59 -0.38
CA LEU A 147 17.11 -20.16 -0.10
C LEU A 147 18.36 -19.84 0.74
N LYS A 148 19.13 -18.86 0.30
CA LYS A 148 20.29 -18.34 1.02
C LYS A 148 19.87 -17.36 2.10
N ASN A 149 20.52 -17.40 3.24
CA ASN A 149 20.39 -16.37 4.26
C ASN A 149 20.95 -15.04 3.73
N ILE A 150 20.19 -13.97 3.92
CA ILE A 150 20.61 -12.62 3.53
C ILE A 150 20.52 -11.67 4.71
N LYS A 151 21.44 -10.73 4.77
CA LYS A 151 21.33 -9.57 5.65
C LYS A 151 20.45 -8.53 4.94
N TYR A 152 19.29 -8.21 5.51
CA TYR A 152 18.33 -7.31 4.88
C TYR A 152 18.04 -6.11 5.79
N ASN A 153 18.39 -4.92 5.31
CA ASN A 153 17.99 -3.66 5.93
C ASN A 153 16.71 -3.17 5.25
N VAL A 154 15.60 -3.13 5.98
CA VAL A 154 14.31 -2.66 5.45
C VAL A 154 14.41 -1.17 5.16
N PRO A 155 14.23 -0.72 3.90
CA PRO A 155 14.26 0.70 3.57
C PRO A 155 13.02 1.42 4.10
N GLY A 156 13.09 2.77 4.16
CA GLY A 156 11.95 3.59 4.55
C GLY A 156 10.74 3.37 3.65
N ASP A 157 9.55 3.28 4.25
CA ASP A 157 8.31 3.06 3.52
C ASP A 157 7.88 4.32 2.75
N PRO A 158 7.68 4.26 1.41
CA PRO A 158 7.27 5.41 0.61
C PRO A 158 5.89 5.95 0.99
N SER A 159 4.99 5.10 1.48
CA SER A 159 3.66 5.55 1.94
C SER A 159 3.76 6.38 3.22
N SER A 160 4.65 6.02 4.14
CA SER A 160 4.93 6.82 5.34
C SER A 160 5.64 8.13 4.99
N ALA A 161 6.60 8.07 4.07
CA ALA A 161 7.33 9.25 3.59
C ALA A 161 6.42 10.24 2.84
N ALA A 162 5.37 9.76 2.17
CA ALA A 162 4.45 10.59 1.40
C ALA A 162 3.79 11.70 2.23
N PHE A 163 3.51 11.45 3.51
CA PHE A 163 2.93 12.47 4.40
C PHE A 163 3.91 13.64 4.62
N PHE A 164 5.17 13.34 4.92
CA PHE A 164 6.22 14.34 5.16
C PHE A 164 6.61 15.08 3.88
N ILE A 165 6.76 14.35 2.76
CA ILE A 165 7.05 14.93 1.45
C ILE A 165 5.94 15.91 1.06
N THR A 166 4.68 15.49 1.21
CA THR A 166 3.52 16.36 0.90
C THR A 166 3.49 17.57 1.83
N ALA A 167 3.70 17.39 3.13
CA ALA A 167 3.76 18.51 4.08
C ALA A 167 4.78 19.56 3.65
N ALA A 168 6.00 19.14 3.26
CA ALA A 168 7.02 20.04 2.76
C ALA A 168 6.63 20.72 1.43
N CYS A 169 5.88 20.04 0.56
CA CYS A 169 5.42 20.60 -0.71
C CYS A 169 4.29 21.62 -0.56
N LEU A 170 3.54 21.59 0.56
CA LEU A 170 2.39 22.46 0.79
C LEU A 170 2.79 23.91 1.14
N LYS A 171 3.97 24.13 1.71
CA LYS A 171 4.41 25.46 2.19
C LYS A 171 5.66 25.90 1.43
N PRO A 172 5.58 26.98 0.61
CA PRO A 172 6.78 27.59 0.02
C PRO A 172 7.81 27.97 1.07
N GLY A 173 9.09 27.75 0.76
CA GLY A 173 10.21 27.94 1.69
C GLY A 173 10.60 26.69 2.47
N SER A 174 9.79 25.63 2.44
CA SER A 174 10.09 24.37 3.14
C SER A 174 11.23 23.60 2.49
N LYS A 175 12.10 23.02 3.32
CA LYS A 175 13.18 22.12 2.91
C LYS A 175 13.10 20.83 3.72
N LEU A 176 13.22 19.68 3.06
CA LEU A 176 13.18 18.37 3.70
C LEU A 176 14.08 17.38 2.96
N ILE A 177 14.77 16.52 3.71
CA ILE A 177 15.49 15.38 3.15
C ILE A 177 14.96 14.10 3.79
N ILE A 178 14.45 13.19 2.96
CA ILE A 178 14.07 11.82 3.35
C ILE A 178 15.20 10.90 2.92
N LYS A 179 15.82 10.21 3.86
CA LYS A 179 16.93 9.28 3.59
C LYS A 179 16.48 7.84 3.46
N ASN A 180 17.19 7.06 2.63
CA ASN A 180 17.03 5.60 2.52
C ASN A 180 15.59 5.14 2.24
N MET A 181 14.82 5.90 1.46
CA MET A 181 13.45 5.52 1.12
C MET A 181 13.45 4.46 0.01
N LEU A 182 12.58 3.48 0.11
CA LEU A 182 12.30 2.54 -0.98
C LEU A 182 11.82 3.31 -2.21
N PHE A 183 12.57 3.19 -3.31
CA PHE A 183 12.30 3.90 -4.56
C PHE A 183 11.85 2.93 -5.67
N ASN A 184 10.91 2.04 -5.33
CA ASN A 184 10.36 1.08 -6.27
C ASN A 184 9.31 1.74 -7.18
N LYS A 185 9.44 1.54 -8.50
CA LYS A 185 8.55 2.14 -9.52
C LYS A 185 7.05 1.83 -9.28
N THR A 186 6.73 0.71 -8.62
CA THR A 186 5.35 0.31 -8.31
C THR A 186 4.77 0.98 -7.07
N ARG A 187 5.55 1.82 -6.37
CA ARG A 187 5.21 2.44 -5.08
C ARG A 187 5.37 3.96 -5.04
N ILE A 188 5.97 4.55 -6.07
CA ILE A 188 6.35 5.98 -6.09
C ILE A 188 5.52 6.84 -7.05
N GLY A 189 4.33 6.36 -7.44
CA GLY A 189 3.42 7.11 -8.31
C GLY A 189 3.10 8.50 -7.77
N PHE A 190 2.95 8.64 -6.45
CA PHE A 190 2.66 9.89 -5.78
C PHE A 190 3.75 10.97 -5.99
N ILE A 191 5.02 10.58 -6.15
CA ILE A 191 6.11 11.52 -6.45
C ILE A 191 5.90 12.11 -7.84
N LYS A 192 5.51 11.28 -8.82
CA LYS A 192 5.17 11.75 -10.17
C LYS A 192 4.00 12.74 -10.12
N THR A 193 2.95 12.40 -9.39
CA THR A 193 1.77 13.26 -9.22
C THR A 193 2.12 14.58 -8.53
N LEU A 194 2.89 14.57 -7.44
CA LEU A 194 3.35 15.80 -6.79
C LEU A 194 4.22 16.66 -7.73
N LYS A 195 5.12 16.04 -8.51
CA LYS A 195 5.90 16.78 -9.52
C LYS A 195 5.03 17.41 -10.61
N GLN A 196 3.98 16.71 -11.07
CA GLN A 196 2.98 17.29 -11.98
C GLN A 196 2.24 18.48 -11.35
N MET A 197 2.04 18.44 -10.03
CA MET A 197 1.51 19.56 -9.26
C MET A 197 2.54 20.68 -9.02
N GLY A 198 3.77 20.57 -9.54
CA GLY A 198 4.82 21.58 -9.39
C GLY A 198 5.67 21.43 -8.12
N ALA A 199 5.62 20.26 -7.47
CA ALA A 199 6.50 19.98 -6.35
C ALA A 199 7.97 19.87 -6.80
N MET A 200 8.85 20.53 -6.06
CA MET A 200 10.29 20.56 -6.31
C MET A 200 10.98 19.44 -5.53
N ILE A 201 10.92 18.23 -6.07
CA ILE A 201 11.46 17.01 -5.49
C ILE A 201 12.65 16.54 -6.33
N GLU A 202 13.82 16.48 -5.73
CA GLU A 202 15.04 15.93 -6.31
C GLU A 202 15.29 14.51 -5.76
N ILE A 203 15.72 13.59 -6.63
CA ILE A 203 16.08 12.23 -6.27
C ILE A 203 17.60 12.17 -6.23
N ILE A 204 18.14 11.89 -5.05
CA ILE A 204 19.59 11.84 -4.82
C ILE A 204 19.99 10.48 -4.25
N ASN A 205 21.27 10.13 -4.34
CA ASN A 205 21.84 8.90 -3.79
C ASN A 205 21.10 7.61 -4.19
N LYS A 206 20.61 7.53 -5.42
CA LYS A 206 19.90 6.37 -5.93
C LYS A 206 20.83 5.16 -6.07
N ARG A 207 20.47 4.03 -5.47
CA ARG A 207 21.27 2.79 -5.48
C ARG A 207 20.40 1.55 -5.41
N LYS A 208 20.95 0.39 -5.78
CA LYS A 208 20.31 -0.92 -5.61
C LYS A 208 20.86 -1.62 -4.38
N VAL A 209 19.96 -2.18 -3.55
CA VAL A 209 20.30 -3.03 -2.40
C VAL A 209 19.31 -4.20 -2.40
N ASN A 210 19.83 -5.43 -2.42
CA ASN A 210 19.02 -6.66 -2.41
C ASN A 210 17.89 -6.64 -3.48
N PHE A 211 18.24 -6.26 -4.73
CA PHE A 211 17.32 -6.10 -5.87
C PHE A 211 16.27 -4.99 -5.73
N GLU A 212 16.16 -4.31 -4.58
CA GLU A 212 15.33 -3.10 -4.46
C GLU A 212 16.13 -1.84 -4.79
N THR A 213 15.45 -0.87 -5.35
CA THR A 213 16.01 0.48 -5.51
C THR A 213 15.71 1.31 -4.29
N ILE A 214 16.73 1.97 -3.73
CA ILE A 214 16.63 2.89 -2.60
C ILE A 214 17.16 4.26 -3.07
N ALA A 215 16.56 5.33 -2.60
CA ALA A 215 17.03 6.69 -2.87
C ALA A 215 16.81 7.61 -1.66
N ASP A 216 17.54 8.72 -1.65
CA ASP A 216 17.21 9.85 -0.80
C ASP A 216 16.39 10.85 -1.63
N LEU A 217 15.45 11.52 -1.01
CA LEU A 217 14.64 12.55 -1.65
C LEU A 217 14.87 13.88 -0.94
N LYS A 218 15.15 14.91 -1.74
CA LYS A 218 15.26 16.29 -1.29
C LYS A 218 14.08 17.09 -1.82
N VAL A 219 13.36 17.74 -0.95
CA VAL A 219 12.31 18.72 -1.26
C VAL A 219 12.86 20.10 -0.93
N ASP A 220 12.75 21.04 -1.88
CA ASP A 220 13.08 22.46 -1.68
C ASP A 220 11.99 23.29 -2.36
N GLN A 221 10.82 23.36 -1.71
CA GLN A 221 9.62 23.94 -2.31
C GLN A 221 9.68 25.48 -2.34
N LYS A 222 9.53 26.08 -3.52
CA LYS A 222 9.60 27.55 -3.72
C LYS A 222 8.24 28.16 -4.04
N LYS A 223 7.29 27.39 -4.59
CA LYS A 223 6.00 27.87 -5.12
C LYS A 223 4.86 27.02 -4.58
N TYR A 224 3.66 27.57 -4.59
CA TYR A 224 2.45 26.79 -4.31
C TYR A 224 2.23 25.71 -5.37
N LEU A 225 1.59 24.61 -4.95
CA LEU A 225 1.20 23.53 -5.84
C LEU A 225 0.14 24.00 -6.85
N LYS A 226 0.15 23.35 -8.03
CA LYS A 226 -0.82 23.56 -9.09
C LYS A 226 -1.82 22.39 -9.14
N PRO A 227 -3.02 22.58 -9.69
CA PRO A 227 -3.97 21.48 -9.88
C PRO A 227 -3.42 20.44 -10.87
N THR A 228 -3.94 19.22 -10.79
CA THR A 228 -3.51 18.12 -11.66
C THR A 228 -4.65 17.19 -12.01
N ILE A 229 -4.46 16.42 -13.08
CA ILE A 229 -5.31 15.28 -13.43
C ILE A 229 -4.52 14.00 -13.18
N LEU A 230 -5.02 13.15 -12.29
CA LEU A 230 -4.51 11.81 -12.07
C LEU A 230 -5.34 10.82 -12.90
N GLU A 231 -4.69 10.18 -13.86
CA GLU A 231 -5.34 9.19 -14.72
C GLU A 231 -5.54 7.85 -14.01
N ALA A 232 -6.62 7.14 -14.32
CA ALA A 232 -7.00 5.88 -13.68
C ALA A 232 -5.88 4.81 -13.78
N LYS A 233 -5.13 4.78 -14.88
CA LYS A 233 -3.99 3.85 -15.07
C LYS A 233 -2.83 4.05 -14.10
N ASP A 234 -2.68 5.25 -13.53
CA ASP A 234 -1.61 5.59 -12.57
C ASP A 234 -2.04 5.35 -11.10
N VAL A 235 -3.33 5.13 -10.84
CA VAL A 235 -3.87 4.92 -9.48
C VAL A 235 -3.24 3.71 -8.76
N PRO A 236 -3.05 2.53 -9.39
CA PRO A 236 -2.45 1.37 -8.72
C PRO A 236 -1.05 1.63 -8.13
N LEU A 237 -0.30 2.58 -8.69
CA LEU A 237 1.06 2.93 -8.25
C LEU A 237 1.09 3.83 -7.00
N GLN A 238 -0.08 4.33 -6.56
CA GLN A 238 -0.21 5.31 -5.49
C GLN A 238 -1.59 5.29 -4.79
N VAL A 239 -2.29 4.16 -4.87
CA VAL A 239 -3.66 4.04 -4.34
C VAL A 239 -3.74 4.38 -2.85
N ASP A 240 -2.71 4.03 -2.10
CA ASP A 240 -2.64 4.26 -0.66
C ASP A 240 -2.29 5.73 -0.31
N GLU A 241 -1.77 6.51 -1.25
CA GLU A 241 -1.39 7.91 -1.10
C GLU A 241 -2.50 8.88 -1.59
N ILE A 242 -3.60 8.38 -2.17
CA ILE A 242 -4.71 9.23 -2.62
C ILE A 242 -5.25 10.16 -1.52
N PRO A 243 -5.42 9.73 -0.25
CA PRO A 243 -5.89 10.64 0.80
C PRO A 243 -4.97 11.85 1.00
N ILE A 244 -3.65 11.64 1.08
CA ILE A 244 -2.70 12.76 1.27
C ILE A 244 -2.55 13.61 0.00
N LEU A 245 -2.62 13.01 -1.19
CA LEU A 245 -2.64 13.74 -2.46
C LEU A 245 -3.91 14.59 -2.61
N SER A 246 -5.04 14.13 -2.07
CA SER A 246 -6.29 14.92 -2.03
C SER A 246 -6.16 16.14 -1.12
N VAL A 247 -5.44 16.00 -0.02
CA VAL A 247 -5.06 17.15 0.82
C VAL A 247 -4.15 18.10 0.02
N ALA A 248 -3.13 17.58 -0.69
CA ALA A 248 -2.29 18.42 -1.55
C ALA A 248 -3.12 19.19 -2.58
N ALA A 249 -4.04 18.50 -3.26
CA ALA A 249 -4.93 19.10 -4.26
C ALA A 249 -5.86 20.19 -3.67
N SER A 250 -6.23 20.05 -2.39
CA SER A 250 -7.07 21.06 -1.73
C SER A 250 -6.39 22.40 -1.49
N PHE A 251 -5.05 22.41 -1.46
CA PHE A 251 -4.22 23.62 -1.36
C PHE A 251 -3.60 24.07 -2.69
N ALA A 252 -3.90 23.39 -3.80
CA ALA A 252 -3.52 23.81 -5.14
C ALA A 252 -4.60 24.74 -5.72
N ASN A 253 -4.20 25.89 -6.30
CA ASN A 253 -5.17 26.85 -6.81
C ASN A 253 -5.79 26.39 -8.14
N GLY A 254 -7.02 25.86 -8.09
CA GLY A 254 -7.79 25.41 -9.24
C GLY A 254 -8.38 24.00 -9.07
N LYS A 255 -8.82 23.39 -10.18
CA LYS A 255 -9.53 22.10 -10.18
C LYS A 255 -8.56 20.95 -10.45
N SER A 256 -8.46 20.03 -9.50
CA SER A 256 -7.82 18.72 -9.69
C SER A 256 -8.87 17.63 -9.90
N ILE A 257 -8.53 16.60 -10.70
CA ILE A 257 -9.41 15.45 -10.96
C ILE A 257 -8.60 14.17 -10.77
N PHE A 258 -9.04 13.30 -9.85
CA PHE A 258 -8.46 11.99 -9.62
C PHE A 258 -9.43 10.92 -10.13
N LYS A 259 -9.06 10.23 -11.22
CA LYS A 259 -9.92 9.31 -11.95
C LYS A 259 -9.80 7.86 -11.47
N GLY A 260 -10.87 7.09 -11.54
CA GLY A 260 -10.85 5.65 -11.40
C GLY A 260 -10.59 5.13 -9.98
N LEU A 261 -11.05 5.79 -8.94
CA LEU A 261 -10.77 5.51 -7.53
C LEU A 261 -11.62 4.36 -6.93
N LYS A 262 -12.17 3.46 -7.74
CA LYS A 262 -13.03 2.36 -7.27
C LYS A 262 -12.39 1.54 -6.15
N GLU A 263 -11.08 1.28 -6.21
CA GLU A 263 -10.39 0.48 -5.21
C GLU A 263 -10.37 1.10 -3.80
N LEU A 264 -10.51 2.43 -3.70
CA LEU A 264 -10.58 3.13 -2.40
C LEU A 264 -11.86 2.82 -1.62
N THR A 265 -12.91 2.35 -2.27
CA THR A 265 -14.19 2.04 -1.61
C THR A 265 -14.15 0.77 -0.76
N VAL A 266 -13.15 -0.08 -0.96
CA VAL A 266 -13.00 -1.42 -0.34
C VAL A 266 -11.70 -1.60 0.46
N LYS A 267 -11.09 -0.48 0.89
CA LYS A 267 -9.90 -0.48 1.76
C LYS A 267 -10.30 -0.71 3.23
N GLU A 268 -9.52 -0.20 4.18
CA GLU A 268 -9.82 -0.25 5.63
C GLU A 268 -11.13 0.48 5.98
N SER A 269 -11.46 1.46 5.18
CA SER A 269 -12.70 2.22 5.17
C SER A 269 -13.07 2.55 3.71
N ASN A 270 -14.25 3.12 3.47
CA ASN A 270 -14.53 3.75 2.18
C ASN A 270 -13.78 5.10 2.11
N ARG A 271 -12.47 5.01 1.76
CA ARG A 271 -11.56 6.17 1.70
C ARG A 271 -12.04 7.25 0.73
N LEU A 272 -12.64 6.86 -0.41
CA LEU A 272 -13.14 7.82 -1.39
C LEU A 272 -14.20 8.74 -0.76
N GLN A 273 -15.17 8.14 -0.08
CA GLN A 273 -16.24 8.88 0.58
C GLN A 273 -15.72 9.70 1.76
N LEU A 274 -14.83 9.13 2.58
CA LEU A 274 -14.26 9.85 3.73
C LEU A 274 -13.42 11.04 3.32
N VAL A 275 -12.60 10.92 2.28
CA VAL A 275 -11.80 12.03 1.74
C VAL A 275 -12.74 13.15 1.26
N HIS A 276 -13.74 12.82 0.43
CA HIS A 276 -14.70 13.78 -0.05
C HIS A 276 -15.42 14.52 1.10
N GLN A 277 -15.97 13.77 2.06
CA GLN A 277 -16.70 14.33 3.19
C GLN A 277 -15.82 15.25 4.05
N ASN A 278 -14.60 14.83 4.35
CA ASN A 278 -13.69 15.62 5.17
C ASN A 278 -13.20 16.88 4.45
N LEU A 279 -12.96 16.81 3.14
CA LEU A 279 -12.66 18.01 2.35
C LEU A 279 -13.81 19.01 2.40
N LYS A 280 -15.06 18.57 2.23
CA LYS A 280 -16.24 19.43 2.37
C LYS A 280 -16.35 20.05 3.78
N ASN A 281 -16.14 19.23 4.82
CA ASN A 281 -16.18 19.72 6.20
C ASN A 281 -15.11 20.80 6.46
N MET A 282 -13.94 20.71 5.80
CA MET A 282 -12.88 21.71 5.84
C MET A 282 -13.18 22.98 5.01
N GLY A 283 -14.33 23.06 4.34
CA GLY A 283 -14.66 24.18 3.45
C GLY A 283 -14.06 24.05 2.05
N VAL A 284 -13.60 22.88 1.64
CA VAL A 284 -13.10 22.63 0.28
C VAL A 284 -14.21 22.06 -0.58
N LYS A 285 -14.57 22.76 -1.67
CA LYS A 285 -15.51 22.23 -2.65
C LYS A 285 -14.93 20.98 -3.30
N SER A 286 -15.66 19.86 -3.23
CA SER A 286 -15.32 18.61 -3.89
C SER A 286 -16.57 17.87 -4.34
N GLU A 287 -16.43 16.99 -5.34
CA GLU A 287 -17.53 16.22 -5.93
C GLU A 287 -17.02 14.82 -6.29
N ILE A 288 -17.86 13.80 -6.11
CA ILE A 288 -17.63 12.46 -6.64
C ILE A 288 -18.52 12.27 -7.86
N LYS A 289 -17.92 11.93 -9.02
CA LYS A 289 -18.62 11.57 -10.25
C LYS A 289 -18.27 10.15 -10.64
N GLY A 290 -19.17 9.20 -10.39
CA GLY A 290 -18.86 7.77 -10.47
C GLY A 290 -17.78 7.40 -9.45
N PHE A 291 -16.58 7.07 -9.93
CA PHE A 291 -15.41 6.80 -9.09
C PHE A 291 -14.31 7.87 -9.22
N ASP A 292 -14.63 9.02 -9.81
CA ASP A 292 -13.70 10.14 -9.95
C ASP A 292 -13.93 11.15 -8.85
N LEU A 293 -12.86 11.67 -8.24
CA LEU A 293 -12.89 12.70 -7.24
C LEU A 293 -12.43 14.03 -7.85
N HIS A 294 -13.31 15.01 -7.88
CA HIS A 294 -13.04 16.37 -8.31
C HIS A 294 -12.81 17.24 -7.07
N ILE A 295 -11.70 17.97 -7.01
CA ILE A 295 -11.29 18.81 -5.89
C ILE A 295 -11.04 20.22 -6.41
N TYR A 296 -11.74 21.19 -5.87
CA TYR A 296 -11.58 22.62 -6.20
C TYR A 296 -10.73 23.26 -5.10
N GLY A 297 -9.42 23.21 -5.29
CA GLY A 297 -8.46 23.72 -4.32
C GLY A 297 -8.26 25.24 -4.44
N SER A 298 -7.73 25.83 -3.39
CA SER A 298 -7.25 27.20 -3.36
C SER A 298 -6.10 27.35 -2.38
N THR A 299 -5.32 28.39 -2.51
CA THR A 299 -4.25 28.74 -1.55
C THR A 299 -4.77 29.50 -0.33
N ASP A 300 -6.11 29.71 -0.22
CA ASP A 300 -6.70 30.30 0.97
C ASP A 300 -6.56 29.36 2.18
N LEU A 301 -5.87 29.82 3.20
CA LEU A 301 -5.57 29.07 4.41
C LEU A 301 -6.69 29.11 5.46
N LYS A 302 -7.79 29.84 5.22
CA LYS A 302 -8.95 29.90 6.12
C LYS A 302 -9.71 28.58 6.24
N LYS A 303 -9.34 27.57 5.44
CA LYS A 303 -9.84 26.19 5.56
C LYS A 303 -9.47 25.57 6.89
N GLY A 304 -10.25 24.58 7.31
CA GLY A 304 -10.00 23.82 8.54
C GLY A 304 -11.06 24.06 9.61
N GLY A 305 -10.73 23.73 10.86
CA GLY A 305 -11.67 23.78 12.00
C GLY A 305 -12.72 22.66 11.97
N ALA A 306 -12.61 21.70 11.06
CA ALA A 306 -13.57 20.65 10.86
C ALA A 306 -13.35 19.46 11.81
N LYS A 307 -14.44 18.80 12.21
CA LYS A 307 -14.36 17.48 12.84
C LYS A 307 -14.12 16.43 11.76
N ILE A 308 -12.98 15.76 11.83
CA ILE A 308 -12.57 14.74 10.86
C ILE A 308 -13.22 13.40 11.20
N ILE A 309 -13.86 12.80 10.20
CA ILE A 309 -14.46 11.47 10.24
C ILE A 309 -13.45 10.50 9.63
N HIS A 310 -12.99 9.48 10.36
CA HIS A 310 -11.90 8.60 9.90
C HIS A 310 -12.17 7.11 10.05
N HIS A 311 -13.21 6.68 10.78
CA HIS A 311 -13.58 5.27 10.98
C HIS A 311 -12.36 4.38 11.27
N HIS A 312 -11.46 4.84 12.15
CA HIS A 312 -10.20 4.18 12.50
C HIS A 312 -9.23 3.93 11.33
N ASP A 313 -9.38 4.66 10.21
CA ASP A 313 -8.44 4.60 9.10
C ASP A 313 -7.26 5.54 9.35
N HIS A 314 -6.08 4.95 9.61
CA HIS A 314 -4.85 5.69 9.91
C HIS A 314 -4.43 6.64 8.79
N ARG A 315 -4.70 6.30 7.50
CA ARG A 315 -4.31 7.17 6.38
C ARG A 315 -5.17 8.43 6.30
N ILE A 316 -6.46 8.32 6.64
CA ILE A 316 -7.34 9.49 6.77
C ILE A 316 -6.86 10.37 7.93
N VAL A 317 -6.60 9.76 9.11
CA VAL A 317 -6.08 10.49 10.28
C VAL A 317 -4.81 11.26 9.93
N MET A 318 -3.79 10.57 9.37
CA MET A 318 -2.50 11.20 9.05
C MET A 318 -2.64 12.27 7.97
N SER A 319 -3.44 12.05 6.93
CA SER A 319 -3.63 13.04 5.85
C SER A 319 -4.23 14.34 6.35
N PHE A 320 -5.30 14.27 7.13
CA PHE A 320 -5.95 15.46 7.66
C PHE A 320 -5.21 16.08 8.86
N TYR A 321 -4.33 15.34 9.52
CA TYR A 321 -3.37 15.90 10.46
C TYR A 321 -2.30 16.75 9.75
N ILE A 322 -1.79 16.31 8.60
CA ILE A 322 -0.88 17.12 7.77
C ILE A 322 -1.58 18.41 7.28
N ALA A 323 -2.87 18.36 6.97
CA ALA A 323 -3.61 19.58 6.61
C ALA A 323 -3.53 20.65 7.73
N ASN A 324 -3.49 20.26 9.01
CA ASN A 324 -3.40 21.19 10.13
C ASN A 324 -2.10 22.01 10.15
N LEU A 325 -1.03 21.52 9.53
CA LEU A 325 0.24 22.28 9.43
C LEU A 325 0.10 23.54 8.56
N ILE A 326 -0.97 23.61 7.76
CA ILE A 326 -1.19 24.68 6.79
C ILE A 326 -2.46 25.47 7.10
N CYS A 327 -3.49 24.84 7.69
CA CYS A 327 -4.74 25.48 8.02
C CYS A 327 -4.57 26.47 9.17
N ILE A 328 -5.23 27.64 9.09
CA ILE A 328 -5.29 28.62 10.20
C ILE A 328 -6.03 28.03 11.39
N LYS A 329 -7.11 27.28 11.16
CA LYS A 329 -7.86 26.58 12.21
C LYS A 329 -7.60 25.09 12.12
N ASN A 330 -7.08 24.51 13.20
CA ASN A 330 -6.80 23.07 13.27
C ASN A 330 -8.09 22.24 13.18
N ASN A 331 -8.08 21.21 12.36
CA ASN A 331 -9.12 20.20 12.35
C ASN A 331 -9.09 19.37 13.65
N ILE A 332 -10.26 19.01 14.13
CA ILE A 332 -10.42 18.20 15.33
C ILE A 332 -10.43 16.73 14.93
N ILE A 333 -9.40 16.00 15.32
CA ILE A 333 -9.27 14.55 15.06
C ILE A 333 -9.35 13.83 16.40
N LYS A 334 -10.52 13.24 16.68
CA LYS A 334 -10.71 12.41 17.88
C LYS A 334 -10.11 11.02 17.62
N ASP A 335 -9.69 10.32 18.68
CA ASP A 335 -9.13 8.96 18.61
C ASP A 335 -8.13 8.73 17.47
N LYS A 336 -6.89 9.07 17.74
CA LYS A 336 -5.77 8.90 16.80
C LYS A 336 -5.08 7.54 16.93
N SER A 337 -5.63 6.60 17.70
CA SER A 337 -5.00 5.32 18.08
C SER A 337 -4.66 4.43 16.87
N SER A 338 -5.47 4.50 15.81
CA SER A 338 -5.23 3.74 14.58
C SER A 338 -3.88 4.03 13.91
N VAL A 339 -3.29 5.19 14.14
CA VAL A 339 -1.98 5.55 13.60
C VAL A 339 -0.86 4.69 14.22
N LYS A 340 -1.00 4.28 15.49
CA LYS A 340 0.00 3.45 16.20
C LYS A 340 0.26 2.11 15.50
N THR A 341 -0.73 1.57 14.78
CA THR A 341 -0.60 0.29 14.06
C THR A 341 0.23 0.39 12.79
N SER A 342 0.39 1.58 12.22
CA SER A 342 1.09 1.80 10.94
C SER A 342 2.33 2.66 11.09
N TYR A 343 2.25 3.73 11.88
CA TYR A 343 3.36 4.67 12.10
C TYR A 343 3.34 5.20 13.55
N PRO A 344 3.86 4.44 14.52
CA PRO A 344 3.76 4.77 15.94
C PRO A 344 4.33 6.14 16.33
N SER A 345 5.43 6.58 15.68
CA SER A 345 6.09 7.86 15.96
C SER A 345 5.58 9.04 15.12
N PHE A 346 4.54 8.87 14.28
CA PHE A 346 4.10 9.87 13.31
C PHE A 346 3.90 11.27 13.88
N PHE A 347 3.19 11.40 14.99
CA PHE A 347 2.92 12.71 15.62
C PHE A 347 4.18 13.35 16.17
N LYS A 348 5.06 12.54 16.82
CA LYS A 348 6.35 12.99 17.33
C LYS A 348 7.25 13.49 16.20
N ASP A 349 7.34 12.71 15.12
CA ASP A 349 8.19 13.06 13.98
C ASP A 349 7.62 14.30 13.25
N THR A 350 6.30 14.40 13.10
CA THR A 350 5.67 15.60 12.51
C THR A 350 5.97 16.85 13.35
N ALA A 351 5.80 16.79 14.65
CA ALA A 351 6.12 17.90 15.55
C ALA A 351 7.60 18.29 15.47
N LYS A 352 8.51 17.31 15.38
CA LYS A 352 9.95 17.56 15.29
C LYS A 352 10.38 18.31 14.02
N TYR A 353 9.74 18.05 12.89
CA TYR A 353 10.21 18.55 11.58
C TYR A 353 9.38 19.70 11.00
N PHE A 354 8.22 20.02 11.55
CA PHE A 354 7.30 21.03 11.00
C PHE A 354 6.77 22.06 12.01
N HIS A 355 7.26 22.03 13.25
CA HIS A 355 6.94 23.03 14.29
C HIS A 355 8.17 23.82 14.73
#